data_b5012fb0951e25ad2da0de741e79700a
#
_entry.id   b5012fb0951e25ad2da0de741e79700a
#
_cell.length_a   1.000
_cell.length_b   1.000
_cell.length_c   1.000
_cell.angle_alpha   90.00
_cell.angle_beta   90.00
_cell.angle_gamma   90.00
#
_symmetry.space_group_name_H-M   'P 1'
#
loop_
_entity.id
_entity.type
_entity.pdbx_description
1 polymer ?
#
loop_
_entity_poly.entity_id
_entity_poly.type
_entity_poly.pdbx_seq_one_letter_code
_entity_poly.pdbx_strand_id
1 'polypeptide(L)'
;MCQLFALEAGAEEIRDQFRVNKVMMEISPRKQIEPTDNVPIIVGKQQERRLIESRWGLFPFWAKDSINADLDGVLTKEIFDRIIKKQRCIIPCTSVCKVEDDGKQKQSVSLTYKGSRLFGMAGLYEERVDPRGQVHRTCTIVTTAPGLGVEHHWKGLPVIISEDELEEWLDPGMREKNMWQSRFTPLHADHVSIKVEIEEPVKFTFQMLAGGRA
;
A
#
# COMPACT_ATOMS: atom_id res chain seq x y z
N MET A 1 -2.87 -7.32 -8.34
CA MET A 1 -2.85 -6.92 -6.93
C MET A 1 -1.54 -6.21 -6.67
N CYS A 2 -1.49 -5.32 -5.70
CA CYS A 2 -0.27 -4.60 -5.31
C CYS A 2 0.78 -5.60 -4.79
N GLN A 3 1.94 -5.63 -5.40
CA GLN A 3 3.04 -6.53 -5.03
C GLN A 3 4.14 -5.79 -4.29
N LEU A 4 4.33 -4.53 -4.63
CA LEU A 4 5.27 -3.63 -3.97
C LEU A 4 4.82 -2.18 -4.21
N PHE A 5 5.29 -1.29 -3.36
CA PHE A 5 5.05 0.14 -3.52
C PHE A 5 6.26 0.95 -3.04
N ALA A 6 6.30 2.23 -3.39
CA ALA A 6 7.30 3.17 -2.91
C ALA A 6 6.69 4.23 -2.00
N LEU A 7 7.48 4.68 -1.04
CA LEU A 7 7.19 5.85 -0.22
C LEU A 7 8.44 6.73 -0.18
N GLU A 8 8.57 7.62 -1.15
CA GLU A 8 9.69 8.54 -1.28
C GLU A 8 9.37 9.91 -0.65
N ALA A 9 8.72 9.89 0.52
CA ALA A 9 8.31 11.06 1.29
C ALA A 9 8.81 10.95 2.72
N GLY A 10 9.15 12.09 3.32
CA GLY A 10 9.54 12.19 4.72
C GLY A 10 8.35 12.39 5.66
N ALA A 11 8.64 12.36 6.98
CA ALA A 11 7.61 12.51 8.01
C ALA A 11 6.86 13.85 7.93
N GLU A 12 7.54 14.94 7.58
CA GLU A 12 6.92 16.28 7.47
C GLU A 12 5.93 16.32 6.30
N GLU A 13 6.32 15.81 5.12
CA GLU A 13 5.45 15.75 3.95
C GLU A 13 4.20 14.90 4.21
N ILE A 14 4.37 13.74 4.88
CA ILE A 14 3.26 12.88 5.28
C ILE A 14 2.35 13.59 6.29
N ARG A 15 2.95 14.27 7.28
CA ARG A 15 2.21 15.01 8.30
C ARG A 15 1.33 16.09 7.67
N ASP A 16 1.90 16.86 6.77
CA ASP A 16 1.20 17.99 6.15
C ASP A 16 0.10 17.50 5.18
N GLN A 17 0.42 16.52 4.30
CA GLN A 17 -0.54 15.96 3.34
C GLN A 17 -1.75 15.31 4.02
N PHE A 18 -1.54 14.57 5.10
CA PHE A 18 -2.60 13.81 5.76
C PHE A 18 -3.07 14.43 7.08
N ARG A 19 -2.63 15.65 7.41
CA ARG A 19 -2.97 16.37 8.64
C ARG A 19 -2.73 15.51 9.90
N VAL A 20 -1.56 14.88 9.97
CA VAL A 20 -1.17 14.02 11.10
C VAL A 20 -0.85 14.86 12.32
N ASN A 21 -1.46 14.57 13.46
CA ASN A 21 -1.22 15.26 14.71
C ASN A 21 0.01 14.73 15.46
N LYS A 22 0.22 13.40 15.42
CA LYS A 22 1.32 12.74 16.13
C LYS A 22 2.06 11.75 15.24
N VAL A 23 3.37 11.94 15.10
CA VAL A 23 4.29 10.99 14.46
C VAL A 23 4.94 10.16 15.55
N MET A 24 4.74 8.82 15.50
CA MET A 24 5.18 7.90 16.55
C MET A 24 6.21 6.88 16.04
N MET A 25 6.83 7.16 14.90
CA MET A 25 7.88 6.34 14.30
C MET A 25 8.83 7.21 13.48
N GLU A 26 10.02 6.70 13.21
CA GLU A 26 10.92 7.31 12.25
C GLU A 26 10.53 6.91 10.83
N ILE A 27 10.61 7.84 9.89
CA ILE A 27 10.30 7.63 8.47
C ILE A 27 11.56 7.87 7.66
N SER A 28 11.92 6.87 6.88
CA SER A 28 12.95 6.98 5.85
C SER A 28 12.31 6.73 4.48
N PRO A 29 12.58 7.57 3.47
CA PRO A 29 12.11 7.34 2.10
C PRO A 29 12.58 5.99 1.57
N ARG A 30 11.67 5.22 0.97
CA ARG A 30 11.93 3.87 0.42
C ARG A 30 11.37 3.76 -0.98
N LYS A 31 12.21 3.34 -1.93
CA LYS A 31 11.81 3.07 -3.32
C LYS A 31 11.11 1.73 -3.49
N GLN A 32 11.31 0.83 -2.55
CA GLN A 32 10.77 -0.53 -2.60
C GLN A 32 10.34 -0.95 -1.21
N ILE A 33 9.05 -1.25 -1.08
CA ILE A 33 8.40 -1.77 0.13
C ILE A 33 7.66 -3.03 -0.31
N GLU A 34 7.98 -4.15 0.33
CA GLU A 34 7.47 -5.48 0.00
C GLU A 34 6.53 -6.01 1.08
N PRO A 35 5.70 -7.00 0.77
CA PRO A 35 4.93 -7.72 1.77
C PRO A 35 5.82 -8.20 2.92
N THR A 36 5.32 -8.05 4.14
CA THR A 36 5.98 -8.32 5.43
C THR A 36 6.93 -7.25 5.94
N ASP A 37 7.21 -6.22 5.17
CA ASP A 37 7.92 -5.04 5.66
C ASP A 37 7.10 -4.26 6.68
N ASN A 38 7.82 -3.53 7.55
CA ASN A 38 7.21 -2.51 8.39
C ASN A 38 6.95 -1.26 7.55
N VAL A 39 5.74 -0.73 7.66
CA VAL A 39 5.24 0.40 6.89
C VAL A 39 4.57 1.42 7.81
N PRO A 40 4.63 2.72 7.49
CA PRO A 40 3.84 3.71 8.18
C PRO A 40 2.36 3.56 7.81
N ILE A 41 1.50 3.65 8.81
CA ILE A 41 0.05 3.77 8.62
C ILE A 41 -0.49 4.95 9.41
N ILE A 42 -1.50 5.62 8.87
CA ILE A 42 -2.20 6.70 9.56
C ILE A 42 -3.52 6.16 10.08
N VAL A 43 -3.75 6.32 11.36
CA VAL A 43 -4.97 5.87 12.05
C VAL A 43 -5.67 7.04 12.72
N GLY A 44 -7.01 7.03 12.72
CA GLY A 44 -7.82 7.95 13.51
C GLY A 44 -8.02 7.41 14.93
N LYS A 45 -7.65 8.21 15.94
CA LYS A 45 -7.87 7.86 17.35
C LYS A 45 -8.19 9.12 18.16
N GLN A 46 -9.37 9.16 18.81
CA GLN A 46 -9.78 10.26 19.70
C GLN A 46 -9.68 11.65 19.01
N GLN A 47 -10.20 11.76 17.79
CA GLN A 47 -10.13 12.97 16.95
C GLN A 47 -8.72 13.42 16.54
N GLU A 48 -7.71 12.59 16.78
CA GLU A 48 -6.33 12.80 16.32
C GLU A 48 -5.98 11.80 15.23
N ARG A 49 -5.16 12.22 14.27
CA ARG A 49 -4.50 11.34 13.31
C ARG A 49 -3.09 11.03 13.80
N ARG A 50 -2.79 9.74 13.89
CA ARG A 50 -1.49 9.26 14.36
C ARG A 50 -0.80 8.45 13.27
N LEU A 51 0.45 8.75 13.02
CA LEU A 51 1.34 7.98 12.15
C LEU A 51 2.07 6.95 13.02
N ILE A 52 1.80 5.69 12.78
CA ILE A 52 2.33 4.56 13.55
C ILE A 52 2.89 3.50 12.64
N GLU A 53 3.75 2.63 13.18
CA GLU A 53 4.30 1.50 12.45
C GLU A 53 3.35 0.32 12.46
N SER A 54 3.26 -0.38 11.32
CA SER A 54 2.53 -1.62 11.14
C SER A 54 3.27 -2.53 10.17
N ARG A 55 3.17 -3.83 10.33
CA ARG A 55 3.69 -4.79 9.37
C ARG A 55 2.68 -5.02 8.26
N TRP A 56 3.11 -4.92 6.99
CA TRP A 56 2.25 -5.20 5.86
C TRP A 56 2.01 -6.70 5.70
N GLY A 57 0.81 -7.13 6.00
CA GLY A 57 0.32 -8.50 5.98
C GLY A 57 -0.45 -8.83 7.26
N LEU A 58 -1.79 -8.94 7.17
CA LEU A 58 -2.63 -9.38 8.29
C LEU A 58 -2.28 -10.80 8.73
N PHE A 59 -2.46 -11.08 9.99
CA PHE A 59 -2.33 -12.45 10.49
C PHE A 59 -3.61 -13.25 10.26
N PRO A 60 -3.54 -14.50 9.79
CA PRO A 60 -2.33 -15.24 9.40
C PRO A 60 -1.82 -14.85 7.99
N PHE A 61 -0.50 -14.73 7.86
CA PHE A 61 0.13 -14.21 6.64
C PHE A 61 -0.09 -15.05 5.37
N TRP A 62 -0.46 -16.30 5.51
CA TRP A 62 -0.79 -17.20 4.38
C TRP A 62 -2.23 -17.05 3.90
N ALA A 63 -3.05 -16.28 4.59
CA ALA A 63 -4.41 -16.01 4.13
C ALA A 63 -4.39 -15.19 2.84
N LYS A 64 -5.29 -15.52 1.91
CA LYS A 64 -5.36 -14.88 0.58
C LYS A 64 -5.48 -13.35 0.67
N ASP A 65 -6.21 -12.87 1.67
CA ASP A 65 -6.51 -11.46 1.86
C ASP A 65 -5.54 -10.77 2.84
N SER A 66 -4.42 -11.42 3.19
CA SER A 66 -3.52 -10.87 4.21
C SER A 66 -2.73 -9.66 3.70
N ILE A 67 -2.24 -9.69 2.48
CA ILE A 67 -1.43 -8.63 1.86
C ILE A 67 -2.34 -7.61 1.15
N ASN A 68 -3.30 -8.10 0.39
CA ASN A 68 -4.29 -7.28 -0.31
C ASN A 68 -5.67 -7.88 -0.08
N ALA A 69 -6.59 -7.09 0.44
CA ALA A 69 -7.98 -7.46 0.65
C ALA A 69 -8.85 -6.79 -0.43
N ASP A 70 -9.55 -7.61 -1.21
CA ASP A 70 -10.49 -7.09 -2.21
C ASP A 70 -11.67 -6.40 -1.53
N LEU A 71 -12.08 -5.23 -2.03
CA LEU A 71 -13.12 -4.40 -1.42
C LEU A 71 -14.44 -5.16 -1.25
N ASP A 72 -14.88 -5.90 -2.27
CA ASP A 72 -16.11 -6.69 -2.18
C ASP A 72 -15.99 -7.76 -1.08
N GLY A 73 -14.82 -8.41 -0.96
CA GLY A 73 -14.52 -9.34 0.11
C GLY A 73 -14.52 -8.68 1.48
N VAL A 74 -13.96 -7.47 1.60
CA VAL A 74 -13.95 -6.69 2.84
C VAL A 74 -15.37 -6.34 3.29
N LEU A 75 -16.25 -6.02 2.34
CA LEU A 75 -17.63 -5.64 2.64
C LEU A 75 -18.56 -6.83 2.94
N THR A 76 -18.24 -8.03 2.45
CA THR A 76 -19.14 -9.20 2.52
C THR A 76 -18.68 -10.27 3.51
N LYS A 77 -17.37 -10.48 3.72
CA LYS A 77 -16.86 -11.55 4.58
C LYS A 77 -16.91 -11.13 6.05
N GLU A 78 -17.42 -12.00 6.91
CA GLU A 78 -17.54 -11.78 8.37
C GLU A 78 -16.18 -11.50 9.04
N ILE A 79 -15.10 -12.06 8.52
CA ILE A 79 -13.76 -11.85 9.08
C ILE A 79 -13.35 -10.38 9.10
N PHE A 80 -13.86 -9.57 8.16
CA PHE A 80 -13.59 -8.14 8.10
C PHE A 80 -14.60 -7.27 8.86
N ASP A 81 -15.71 -7.83 9.36
CA ASP A 81 -16.78 -7.04 9.97
C ASP A 81 -16.36 -6.16 11.12
N ARG A 82 -15.46 -6.67 11.96
CA ARG A 82 -14.92 -5.91 13.09
C ARG A 82 -13.90 -4.90 12.63
N ILE A 83 -13.05 -5.31 11.70
CA ILE A 83 -11.89 -4.52 11.24
C ILE A 83 -12.38 -3.31 10.45
N ILE A 84 -13.23 -3.52 9.44
CA ILE A 84 -13.74 -2.43 8.59
C ILE A 84 -14.52 -1.37 9.37
N LYS A 85 -15.15 -1.74 10.48
CA LYS A 85 -15.92 -0.80 11.30
C LYS A 85 -15.07 0.07 12.22
N LYS A 86 -13.86 -0.37 12.60
CA LYS A 86 -13.10 0.29 13.69
C LYS A 86 -11.60 0.46 13.41
N GLN A 87 -11.04 -0.29 12.48
CA GLN A 87 -9.60 -0.42 12.30
C GLN A 87 -9.23 -0.12 10.84
N ARG A 88 -9.73 1.01 10.33
CA ARG A 88 -9.33 1.57 9.04
C ARG A 88 -8.09 2.43 9.21
N CYS A 89 -7.22 2.38 8.24
CA CYS A 89 -6.02 3.21 8.18
C CYS A 89 -5.77 3.71 6.77
N ILE A 90 -4.86 4.63 6.64
CA ILE A 90 -4.29 5.06 5.36
C ILE A 90 -2.85 4.62 5.32
N ILE A 91 -2.44 4.07 4.19
CA ILE A 91 -1.06 3.69 3.90
C ILE A 91 -0.51 4.72 2.92
N PRO A 92 0.40 5.63 3.34
CA PRO A 92 1.01 6.61 2.46
C PRO A 92 1.83 5.94 1.36
N CYS A 93 1.72 6.47 0.14
CA CYS A 93 2.35 5.89 -1.04
C CYS A 93 2.72 6.98 -2.05
N THR A 94 3.85 6.82 -2.75
CA THR A 94 4.24 7.69 -3.86
C THR A 94 4.12 7.00 -5.22
N SER A 95 4.24 5.66 -5.25
CA SER A 95 3.97 4.86 -6.45
C SER A 95 3.64 3.41 -6.10
N VAL A 96 2.74 2.82 -6.86
CA VAL A 96 2.44 1.37 -6.81
C VAL A 96 3.25 0.70 -7.91
N CYS A 97 3.98 -0.36 -7.56
CA CYS A 97 4.89 -1.00 -8.48
C CYS A 97 4.62 -2.50 -8.58
N LYS A 98 5.06 -3.09 -9.68
CA LYS A 98 5.16 -4.53 -9.87
C LYS A 98 6.33 -4.85 -10.78
N VAL A 99 6.81 -6.07 -10.67
CA VAL A 99 7.77 -6.63 -11.61
C VAL A 99 7.05 -7.66 -12.47
N GLU A 100 7.18 -7.53 -13.78
CA GLU A 100 6.73 -8.50 -14.77
C GLU A 100 7.96 -9.21 -15.34
N ASP A 101 7.90 -10.53 -15.36
CA ASP A 101 8.95 -11.38 -15.94
C ASP A 101 8.28 -12.38 -16.88
N ASP A 102 8.52 -12.25 -18.19
CA ASP A 102 8.00 -13.16 -19.21
C ASP A 102 9.00 -14.27 -19.58
N GLY A 103 10.09 -14.40 -18.81
CA GLY A 103 11.17 -15.36 -19.02
C GLY A 103 12.19 -14.93 -20.07
N LYS A 104 11.94 -13.85 -20.80
CA LYS A 104 12.87 -13.25 -21.78
C LYS A 104 13.34 -11.89 -21.33
N GLN A 105 12.46 -11.14 -20.69
CA GLN A 105 12.71 -9.78 -20.27
C GLN A 105 11.98 -9.50 -18.95
N LYS A 106 12.71 -8.88 -18.03
CA LYS A 106 12.17 -8.43 -16.76
C LYS A 106 11.89 -6.93 -16.86
N GLN A 107 10.70 -6.52 -16.50
CA GLN A 107 10.31 -5.12 -16.55
C GLN A 107 9.66 -4.69 -15.24
N SER A 108 9.95 -3.48 -14.81
CA SER A 108 9.32 -2.81 -13.70
C SER A 108 8.21 -1.90 -14.23
N VAL A 109 7.01 -2.08 -13.73
CA VAL A 109 5.87 -1.22 -14.07
C VAL A 109 5.48 -0.45 -12.84
N SER A 110 5.55 0.88 -12.90
CA SER A 110 5.15 1.77 -11.82
C SER A 110 3.95 2.63 -12.20
N LEU A 111 3.09 2.88 -11.23
CA LEU A 111 1.90 3.70 -11.34
C LEU A 111 1.97 4.81 -10.29
N THR A 112 1.81 6.05 -10.74
CA THR A 112 1.69 7.23 -9.88
C THR A 112 0.32 7.88 -10.06
N TYR A 113 -0.20 8.51 -9.00
CA TYR A 113 -1.47 9.19 -9.03
C TYR A 113 -1.28 10.65 -9.52
N LYS A 114 -2.09 11.08 -10.51
CA LYS A 114 -1.97 12.43 -11.08
C LYS A 114 -2.45 13.53 -10.15
N GLY A 115 -3.33 13.22 -9.21
CA GLY A 115 -3.87 14.18 -8.26
C GLY A 115 -2.86 14.67 -7.21
N SER A 116 -1.90 13.81 -6.84
CA SER A 116 -0.85 14.14 -5.88
C SER A 116 0.33 13.17 -5.99
N ARG A 117 1.55 13.69 -5.79
CA ARG A 117 2.76 12.86 -5.70
C ARG A 117 2.69 11.89 -4.51
N LEU A 118 2.20 12.35 -3.38
CA LEU A 118 1.98 11.56 -2.18
C LEU A 118 0.49 11.35 -1.98
N PHE A 119 0.03 10.12 -2.05
CA PHE A 119 -1.37 9.74 -1.92
C PHE A 119 -1.59 8.66 -0.87
N GLY A 120 -2.83 8.51 -0.41
CA GLY A 120 -3.21 7.54 0.58
C GLY A 120 -3.90 6.32 -0.02
N MET A 121 -3.38 5.14 0.24
CA MET A 121 -4.08 3.89 -0.05
C MET A 121 -4.99 3.52 1.13
N ALA A 122 -6.23 3.10 0.85
CA ALA A 122 -7.10 2.54 1.86
C ALA A 122 -6.48 1.28 2.47
N GLY A 123 -6.45 1.21 3.77
CA GLY A 123 -5.94 0.06 4.50
C GLY A 123 -6.83 -0.34 5.66
N LEU A 124 -6.72 -1.58 6.06
CA LEU A 124 -7.27 -2.11 7.30
C LEU A 124 -6.12 -2.58 8.17
N TYR A 125 -6.23 -2.45 9.49
CA TYR A 125 -5.19 -2.91 10.40
C TYR A 125 -5.76 -3.69 11.57
N GLU A 126 -4.94 -4.55 12.15
CA GLU A 126 -5.21 -5.20 13.42
C GLU A 126 -4.12 -4.87 14.44
N GLU A 127 -4.53 -4.77 15.68
CA GLU A 127 -3.64 -4.63 16.83
C GLU A 127 -3.87 -5.81 17.78
N ARG A 128 -2.80 -6.51 18.10
CA ARG A 128 -2.79 -7.64 19.04
C ARG A 128 -1.74 -7.40 20.10
N VAL A 129 -2.09 -7.69 21.34
CA VAL A 129 -1.15 -7.65 22.46
C VAL A 129 -0.74 -9.08 22.79
N ASP A 130 0.55 -9.36 22.78
CA ASP A 130 1.08 -10.67 23.15
C ASP A 130 1.06 -10.87 24.69
N PRO A 131 1.31 -12.10 25.17
CA PRO A 131 1.35 -12.39 26.61
C PRO A 131 2.41 -11.60 27.40
N ARG A 132 3.40 -10.99 26.71
CA ARG A 132 4.43 -10.13 27.32
C ARG A 132 4.04 -8.66 27.33
N GLY A 133 2.84 -8.32 26.84
CA GLY A 133 2.34 -6.95 26.74
C GLY A 133 2.86 -6.18 25.52
N GLN A 134 3.56 -6.84 24.59
CA GLN A 134 4.03 -6.19 23.37
C GLN A 134 2.88 -6.06 22.35
N VAL A 135 2.77 -4.88 21.77
CA VAL A 135 1.75 -4.57 20.76
C VAL A 135 2.28 -4.91 19.37
N HIS A 136 1.61 -5.82 18.68
CA HIS A 136 1.88 -6.19 17.29
C HIS A 136 0.78 -5.60 16.41
N ARG A 137 1.20 -4.83 15.39
CA ARG A 137 0.30 -4.26 14.39
C ARG A 137 0.55 -4.85 13.04
N THR A 138 -0.53 -5.22 12.36
CA THR A 138 -0.49 -5.72 10.99
C THR A 138 -1.54 -5.01 10.16
N CYS A 139 -1.27 -4.80 8.88
CA CYS A 139 -2.20 -4.12 7.98
C CYS A 139 -2.29 -4.82 6.62
N THR A 140 -3.37 -4.54 5.91
CA THR A 140 -3.58 -4.96 4.52
C THR A 140 -3.99 -3.76 3.68
N ILE A 141 -3.67 -3.79 2.38
CA ILE A 141 -4.12 -2.80 1.42
C ILE A 141 -5.49 -3.23 0.89
N VAL A 142 -6.47 -2.33 0.91
CA VAL A 142 -7.77 -2.56 0.26
C VAL A 142 -7.61 -2.30 -1.23
N THR A 143 -8.04 -3.27 -2.05
CA THR A 143 -7.93 -3.21 -3.51
C THR A 143 -9.29 -3.35 -4.17
N THR A 144 -9.42 -2.81 -5.36
CA THR A 144 -10.60 -2.98 -6.23
C THR A 144 -10.15 -3.36 -7.63
N ALA A 145 -11.10 -3.78 -8.47
CA ALA A 145 -10.84 -4.00 -9.89
C ALA A 145 -10.26 -2.74 -10.54
N PRO A 146 -9.31 -2.86 -11.48
CA PRO A 146 -8.79 -1.72 -12.21
C PRO A 146 -9.88 -1.14 -13.12
N GLY A 147 -9.84 0.17 -13.33
CA GLY A 147 -10.67 0.85 -14.32
C GLY A 147 -10.12 0.74 -15.74
N LEU A 148 -10.80 1.39 -16.69
CA LEU A 148 -10.42 1.37 -18.10
C LEU A 148 -9.01 1.90 -18.35
N GLY A 149 -8.25 1.18 -19.16
CA GLY A 149 -6.92 1.54 -19.64
C GLY A 149 -5.77 1.18 -18.70
N VAL A 150 -6.05 0.59 -17.53
CA VAL A 150 -5.03 0.09 -16.58
C VAL A 150 -5.11 -1.42 -16.35
N GLU A 151 -6.16 -2.07 -16.81
CA GLU A 151 -6.44 -3.50 -16.64
C GLU A 151 -5.41 -4.42 -17.30
N HIS A 152 -4.68 -3.92 -18.30
CA HIS A 152 -3.62 -4.67 -18.97
C HIS A 152 -2.43 -4.94 -18.04
N HIS A 153 -2.18 -4.01 -17.12
CA HIS A 153 -1.06 -4.13 -16.20
C HIS A 153 -1.46 -4.68 -14.84
N TRP A 154 -2.66 -4.40 -14.34
CA TRP A 154 -3.09 -4.80 -12.99
C TRP A 154 -4.40 -5.58 -13.00
N LYS A 155 -4.46 -6.64 -12.19
CA LYS A 155 -5.71 -7.37 -11.89
C LYS A 155 -6.46 -6.78 -10.70
N GLY A 156 -5.85 -5.85 -9.99
CA GLY A 156 -6.41 -5.14 -8.85
C GLY A 156 -5.48 -4.01 -8.46
N LEU A 157 -6.03 -2.85 -8.17
CA LEU A 157 -5.31 -1.65 -7.75
C LEU A 157 -5.75 -1.23 -6.35
N PRO A 158 -4.88 -0.58 -5.56
CA PRO A 158 -5.28 0.01 -4.30
C PRO A 158 -6.44 0.99 -4.48
N VAL A 159 -7.35 0.98 -3.54
CA VAL A 159 -8.33 2.07 -3.38
C VAL A 159 -7.57 3.30 -2.90
N ILE A 160 -7.64 4.39 -3.64
CA ILE A 160 -7.05 5.67 -3.26
C ILE A 160 -8.09 6.47 -2.48
N ILE A 161 -7.69 6.99 -1.33
CA ILE A 161 -8.50 7.88 -0.51
C ILE A 161 -8.18 9.32 -0.91
N SER A 162 -9.17 10.02 -1.42
CA SER A 162 -9.07 11.44 -1.73
C SER A 162 -8.98 12.28 -0.44
N GLU A 163 -8.55 13.55 -0.58
CA GLU A 163 -8.42 14.44 0.57
C GLU A 163 -9.76 14.66 1.29
N ASP A 164 -10.85 14.74 0.54
CA ASP A 164 -12.21 14.92 1.07
C ASP A 164 -12.73 13.68 1.81
N GLU A 165 -12.23 12.49 1.46
CA GLU A 165 -12.62 11.21 2.08
C GLU A 165 -11.79 10.84 3.30
N LEU A 166 -10.65 11.51 3.53
CA LEU A 166 -9.70 11.19 4.60
C LEU A 166 -10.36 11.16 5.99
N GLU A 167 -11.15 12.17 6.29
CA GLU A 167 -11.78 12.31 7.60
C GLU A 167 -12.79 11.20 7.84
N GLU A 168 -13.63 10.95 6.86
CA GLU A 168 -14.69 9.96 6.94
C GLU A 168 -14.13 8.52 6.97
N TRP A 169 -13.08 8.24 6.14
CA TRP A 169 -12.42 6.94 6.18
C TRP A 169 -11.81 6.62 7.53
N LEU A 170 -11.20 7.60 8.19
CA LEU A 170 -10.54 7.42 9.48
C LEU A 170 -11.47 7.56 10.69
N ASP A 171 -12.72 8.02 10.52
CA ASP A 171 -13.67 8.19 11.62
C ASP A 171 -14.20 6.82 12.10
N PRO A 172 -13.86 6.38 13.33
CA PRO A 172 -14.36 5.11 13.87
C PRO A 172 -15.89 5.13 14.14
N GLY A 173 -16.53 6.30 14.10
CA GLY A 173 -17.99 6.46 14.19
C GLY A 173 -18.71 6.02 12.92
N MET A 174 -18.06 6.10 11.77
CA MET A 174 -18.61 5.68 10.48
C MET A 174 -18.55 4.16 10.33
N ARG A 175 -19.68 3.50 10.60
CA ARG A 175 -19.77 2.04 10.66
C ARG A 175 -20.56 1.40 9.53
N GLU A 176 -21.19 2.18 8.66
CA GLU A 176 -22.02 1.68 7.57
C GLU A 176 -21.15 1.22 6.39
N LYS A 177 -21.01 -0.09 6.24
CA LYS A 177 -20.20 -0.71 5.20
C LYS A 177 -20.64 -0.32 3.78
N ASN A 178 -21.95 -0.25 3.54
CA ASN A 178 -22.52 -0.02 2.21
C ASN A 178 -22.13 1.35 1.62
N MET A 179 -21.76 2.30 2.46
CA MET A 179 -21.28 3.61 1.99
C MET A 179 -19.99 3.52 1.19
N TRP A 180 -19.11 2.58 1.53
CA TRP A 180 -17.81 2.45 0.87
C TRP A 180 -17.91 1.86 -0.53
N GLN A 181 -18.90 0.99 -0.80
CA GLN A 181 -19.07 0.38 -2.11
C GLN A 181 -19.40 1.39 -3.22
N SER A 182 -20.18 2.41 -2.90
CA SER A 182 -20.59 3.44 -3.87
C SER A 182 -19.60 4.60 -4.00
N ARG A 183 -18.69 4.78 -3.05
CA ARG A 183 -17.74 5.90 -3.04
C ARG A 183 -16.43 5.57 -3.72
N PHE A 184 -15.95 4.34 -3.60
CA PHE A 184 -14.67 3.97 -4.18
C PHE A 184 -14.81 3.62 -5.65
N THR A 185 -14.40 4.56 -6.49
CA THR A 185 -14.35 4.34 -7.93
C THR A 185 -13.03 3.68 -8.33
N PRO A 186 -13.05 2.73 -9.29
CA PRO A 186 -11.84 2.17 -9.86
C PRO A 186 -10.93 3.26 -10.43
N LEU A 187 -9.62 3.09 -10.30
CA LEU A 187 -8.66 3.97 -10.94
C LEU A 187 -8.63 3.72 -12.45
N HIS A 188 -8.90 4.76 -13.23
CA HIS A 188 -8.80 4.76 -14.69
C HIS A 188 -7.47 5.38 -15.15
N ALA A 189 -7.09 5.16 -16.41
CA ALA A 189 -5.88 5.71 -17.01
C ALA A 189 -5.80 7.25 -16.91
N ASP A 190 -6.93 7.93 -16.88
CA ASP A 190 -6.98 9.39 -16.74
C ASP A 190 -6.51 9.87 -15.36
N HIS A 191 -6.63 9.05 -14.34
CA HIS A 191 -6.23 9.37 -12.95
C HIS A 191 -4.78 9.06 -12.65
N VAL A 192 -4.11 8.27 -13.50
CA VAL A 192 -2.78 7.74 -13.20
C VAL A 192 -1.79 7.95 -14.35
N SER A 193 -0.50 7.94 -14.01
CA SER A 193 0.58 7.84 -14.98
C SER A 193 1.28 6.50 -14.79
N ILE A 194 1.47 5.77 -15.88
CA ILE A 194 2.13 4.47 -15.89
C ILE A 194 3.48 4.62 -16.54
N LYS A 195 4.53 4.14 -15.88
CA LYS A 195 5.89 4.07 -16.39
C LYS A 195 6.33 2.61 -16.44
N VAL A 196 6.85 2.19 -17.58
CA VAL A 196 7.44 0.87 -17.78
C VAL A 196 8.92 1.04 -17.97
N GLU A 197 9.71 0.39 -17.15
CA GLU A 197 11.18 0.37 -17.23
C GLU A 197 11.64 -1.07 -17.45
N ILE A 198 12.43 -1.26 -18.49
CA ILE A 198 13.00 -2.56 -18.81
C ILE A 198 14.30 -2.70 -18.02
N GLU A 199 14.41 -3.78 -17.22
CA GLU A 199 15.66 -4.12 -16.57
C GLU A 199 16.64 -4.69 -17.62
N GLU A 200 17.73 -3.98 -17.87
CA GLU A 200 18.79 -4.52 -18.72
C GLU A 200 19.38 -5.77 -18.05
N PRO A 201 19.58 -6.87 -18.82
CA PRO A 201 20.25 -8.04 -18.28
C PRO A 201 21.66 -7.66 -17.80
N VAL A 202 21.99 -8.01 -16.57
CA VAL A 202 23.33 -7.79 -16.02
C VAL A 202 24.34 -8.51 -16.92
N LYS A 203 25.09 -7.75 -17.73
CA LYS A 203 26.18 -8.29 -18.54
C LYS A 203 27.32 -8.66 -17.58
N PHE A 204 27.44 -9.91 -17.24
CA PHE A 204 28.63 -10.44 -16.60
C PHE A 204 29.79 -10.38 -17.63
N THR A 205 30.60 -9.37 -17.53
CA THR A 205 31.87 -9.34 -18.28
C THR A 205 32.86 -10.25 -17.54
N PHE A 206 33.04 -11.48 -18.01
CA PHE A 206 34.16 -12.33 -17.60
C PHE A 206 35.43 -11.68 -18.11
N GLN A 207 36.14 -10.95 -17.28
CA GLN A 207 37.54 -10.66 -17.53
C GLN A 207 38.31 -11.97 -17.32
N MET A 208 38.62 -12.63 -18.42
CA MET A 208 39.66 -13.67 -18.42
C MET A 208 40.98 -13.00 -18.06
N LEU A 209 41.43 -13.19 -16.82
CA LEU A 209 42.82 -12.93 -16.45
C LEU A 209 43.69 -13.89 -17.28
N ALA A 210 44.25 -13.36 -18.36
CA ALA A 210 45.28 -14.05 -19.10
C ALA A 210 46.52 -14.15 -18.18
N GLY A 211 46.67 -15.31 -17.55
CA GLY A 211 47.84 -15.69 -16.77
C GLY A 211 49.03 -15.77 -17.73
N GLY A 212 49.90 -14.75 -17.70
CA GLY A 212 51.20 -14.80 -18.34
C GLY A 212 52.04 -15.91 -17.69
N ARG A 213 52.45 -16.87 -18.49
CA ARG A 213 53.58 -17.74 -18.16
C ARG A 213 54.84 -16.95 -18.44
N ALA A 214 55.72 -16.89 -17.49
CA ALA A 214 57.17 -16.79 -17.67
C ALA A 214 57.83 -17.80 -16.75
#